data_e98ae0fc8135e1a892f2d5978a877bad
#
_entry.id   e98ae0fc8135e1a892f2d5978a877bad
#
_cell.length_a   1.000
_cell.length_b   1.000
_cell.length_c   1.000
_cell.angle_alpha   90.00
_cell.angle_beta   90.00
_cell.angle_gamma   90.00
#
_symmetry.space_group_name_H-M   'P 1'
#
loop_
_entity.id
_entity.type
_entity.pdbx_description
1 polymer ?
#
loop_
_entity_poly.entity_id
_entity_poly.type
_entity_poly.pdbx_seq_one_letter_code
_entity_poly.pdbx_strand_id
1 'polypeptide(L)'
;TMGQSQGAFTSSVVLYKLNRQDPYASCDLAGVAVYDLGLVGKRYCAVAEDGLHFIDRKGRAAASYSYDGGVLRRCSLEGDGYAAVLLGRYKVGSQLRLVTVNSDGKELGSLDLDGDVLSMSASGRYVAVLFADRLVIYNKNLKEYATLQGVSSAGDVLMRGDGSAVLAGSAAASVFLP
;
A
#
# COMPACT_ATOMS: atom_id res chain seq x y z
N THR A 1 -3.69 11.15 -15.11
CA THR A 1 -3.91 12.60 -15.08
C THR A 1 -5.11 12.92 -14.21
N MET A 2 -5.08 14.06 -13.54
CA MET A 2 -6.21 14.61 -12.77
C MET A 2 -6.68 15.88 -13.47
N GLY A 3 -7.97 16.05 -13.61
CA GLY A 3 -8.60 17.23 -14.19
C GLY A 3 -9.85 17.62 -13.42
N GLN A 4 -10.35 18.83 -13.63
CA GLN A 4 -11.60 19.29 -13.07
C GLN A 4 -12.55 19.62 -14.22
N SER A 5 -13.72 19.00 -14.24
CA SER A 5 -14.78 19.28 -15.18
C SER A 5 -16.06 19.55 -14.40
N GLN A 6 -16.64 20.75 -14.57
CA GLN A 6 -17.90 21.18 -13.95
C GLN A 6 -18.00 20.94 -12.43
N GLY A 7 -16.87 21.14 -11.69
CA GLY A 7 -16.83 21.00 -10.23
C GLY A 7 -16.59 19.58 -9.71
N ALA A 8 -16.47 18.57 -10.57
CA ALA A 8 -16.08 17.22 -10.20
C ALA A 8 -14.62 16.94 -10.56
N PHE A 9 -13.89 16.25 -9.69
CA PHE A 9 -12.56 15.74 -10.01
C PHE A 9 -12.68 14.55 -10.96
N THR A 10 -11.82 14.53 -12.00
CA THR A 10 -11.65 13.37 -12.86
C THR A 10 -10.23 12.87 -12.76
N SER A 11 -10.05 11.59 -12.52
CA SER A 11 -8.75 10.94 -12.53
C SER A 11 -8.73 9.88 -13.62
N SER A 12 -7.61 9.75 -14.31
CA SER A 12 -7.40 8.69 -15.29
C SER A 12 -5.98 8.15 -15.23
N VAL A 13 -5.83 6.86 -15.44
CA VAL A 13 -4.54 6.20 -15.65
C VAL A 13 -4.32 6.08 -17.14
N VAL A 14 -3.26 6.74 -17.63
CA VAL A 14 -2.93 6.78 -19.07
C VAL A 14 -1.68 5.97 -19.31
N LEU A 15 -1.74 5.05 -20.27
CA LEU A 15 -0.65 4.12 -20.58
C LEU A 15 0.06 4.52 -21.88
N TYR A 16 1.37 4.68 -21.80
CA TYR A 16 2.24 5.01 -22.92
C TYR A 16 3.20 3.86 -23.21
N LYS A 17 3.59 3.70 -24.48
CA LYS A 17 4.74 2.90 -24.84
C LYS A 17 5.99 3.77 -24.81
N LEU A 18 7.12 3.20 -24.40
CA LEU A 18 8.43 3.84 -24.56
C LEU A 18 8.59 4.29 -26.03
N ASN A 19 9.06 5.51 -26.23
CA ASN A 19 9.29 6.10 -27.55
C ASN A 19 8.02 6.44 -28.36
N ARG A 20 6.84 6.53 -27.74
CA ARG A 20 5.63 7.06 -28.35
C ARG A 20 5.05 8.19 -27.54
N GLN A 21 4.65 9.27 -28.21
CA GLN A 21 4.02 10.44 -27.58
C GLN A 21 2.53 10.22 -27.30
N ASP A 22 1.88 9.40 -28.14
CA ASP A 22 0.46 9.12 -28.00
C ASP A 22 0.23 7.97 -27.01
N PRO A 23 -0.75 8.12 -26.12
CA PRO A 23 -1.17 7.03 -25.26
C PRO A 23 -1.78 5.87 -26.09
N TYR A 24 -1.53 4.65 -25.68
CA TYR A 24 -2.14 3.49 -26.30
C TYR A 24 -3.38 2.98 -25.57
N ALA A 25 -3.59 3.44 -24.32
CA ALA A 25 -4.77 3.09 -23.53
C ALA A 25 -4.99 4.11 -22.40
N SER A 26 -6.22 4.21 -21.95
CA SER A 26 -6.62 5.02 -20.78
C SER A 26 -7.69 4.27 -20.00
N CYS A 27 -7.64 4.41 -18.67
CA CYS A 27 -8.67 3.95 -17.75
C CYS A 27 -9.15 5.13 -16.92
N ASP A 28 -10.42 5.48 -17.05
CA ASP A 28 -11.03 6.55 -16.27
C ASP A 28 -11.43 6.03 -14.89
N LEU A 29 -11.03 6.78 -13.87
CA LEU A 29 -11.39 6.57 -12.47
C LEU A 29 -12.22 7.78 -12.04
N ALA A 30 -13.46 7.82 -12.54
CA ALA A 30 -14.33 8.98 -12.39
C ALA A 30 -14.65 9.24 -10.91
N GLY A 31 -14.47 10.48 -10.47
CA GLY A 31 -14.92 10.97 -9.16
C GLY A 31 -14.05 10.60 -7.97
N VAL A 32 -12.89 9.95 -8.16
CA VAL A 32 -12.00 9.58 -7.06
C VAL A 32 -10.62 10.21 -7.19
N ALA A 33 -10.02 10.63 -6.07
CA ALA A 33 -8.64 11.08 -6.03
C ALA A 33 -7.69 9.88 -5.99
N VAL A 34 -6.69 9.88 -6.86
CA VAL A 34 -5.63 8.86 -6.89
C VAL A 34 -4.40 9.39 -6.16
N TYR A 35 -3.92 8.64 -5.17
CA TYR A 35 -2.78 9.02 -4.32
C TYR A 35 -1.47 8.40 -4.77
N ASP A 36 -1.52 7.18 -5.33
CA ASP A 36 -0.33 6.43 -5.74
C ASP A 36 -0.66 5.48 -6.89
N LEU A 37 0.37 5.08 -7.65
CA LEU A 37 0.25 4.17 -8.77
C LEU A 37 1.47 3.24 -8.82
N GLY A 38 1.25 1.95 -8.81
CA GLY A 38 2.31 0.96 -8.90
C GLY A 38 1.90 -0.32 -9.63
N LEU A 39 2.72 -1.34 -9.52
CA LEU A 39 2.46 -2.66 -10.07
C LEU A 39 2.20 -3.65 -8.95
N VAL A 40 1.10 -4.38 -9.06
CA VAL A 40 0.79 -5.52 -8.19
C VAL A 40 0.63 -6.76 -9.07
N GLY A 41 1.62 -7.63 -9.05
CA GLY A 41 1.70 -8.76 -9.95
C GLY A 41 1.79 -8.32 -11.42
N LYS A 42 0.74 -8.57 -12.21
CA LYS A 42 0.70 -8.24 -13.63
C LYS A 42 -0.21 -7.05 -13.96
N ARG A 43 -0.78 -6.38 -12.96
CA ARG A 43 -1.72 -5.27 -13.13
C ARG A 43 -1.16 -3.99 -12.54
N TYR A 44 -1.53 -2.87 -13.15
CA TYR A 44 -1.36 -1.57 -12.51
C TYR A 44 -2.37 -1.45 -11.38
N CYS A 45 -1.94 -0.90 -10.26
CA CYS A 45 -2.78 -0.66 -9.10
C CYS A 45 -2.79 0.85 -8.84
N ALA A 46 -3.94 1.47 -9.00
CA ALA A 46 -4.16 2.83 -8.56
C ALA A 46 -4.71 2.80 -7.12
N VAL A 47 -4.00 3.46 -6.22
CA VAL A 47 -4.42 3.66 -4.83
C VAL A 47 -5.25 4.93 -4.79
N ALA A 48 -6.54 4.79 -4.55
CA ALA A 48 -7.48 5.91 -4.55
C ALA A 48 -8.10 6.14 -3.17
N GLU A 49 -8.91 7.17 -3.03
CA GLU A 49 -9.54 7.50 -1.74
C GLU A 49 -10.58 6.47 -1.30
N ASP A 50 -11.22 5.78 -2.26
CA ASP A 50 -12.29 4.81 -2.03
C ASP A 50 -11.78 3.36 -2.00
N GLY A 51 -10.56 3.10 -2.53
CA GLY A 51 -10.06 1.74 -2.66
C GLY A 51 -8.82 1.58 -3.54
N LEU A 52 -8.53 0.33 -3.86
CA LEU A 52 -7.53 -0.07 -4.84
C LEU A 52 -8.23 -0.40 -6.16
N HIS A 53 -7.77 0.18 -7.25
CA HIS A 53 -8.28 -0.09 -8.60
C HIS A 53 -7.19 -0.77 -9.43
N PHE A 54 -7.46 -2.01 -9.85
CA PHE A 54 -6.54 -2.81 -10.65
C PHE A 54 -6.88 -2.70 -12.13
N ILE A 55 -5.89 -2.33 -12.93
CA ILE A 55 -6.01 -2.04 -14.35
C ILE A 55 -5.13 -3.00 -15.13
N ASP A 56 -5.67 -3.62 -16.17
CA ASP A 56 -4.92 -4.52 -17.03
C ASP A 56 -3.99 -3.73 -17.99
N ARG A 57 -3.09 -4.46 -18.66
CA ARG A 57 -2.14 -3.86 -19.63
C ARG A 57 -2.81 -3.28 -20.88
N LYS A 58 -4.11 -3.48 -21.03
CA LYS A 58 -4.92 -2.89 -22.11
C LYS A 58 -5.67 -1.63 -21.66
N GLY A 59 -5.44 -1.17 -20.42
CA GLY A 59 -6.09 -0.01 -19.85
C GLY A 59 -7.53 -0.24 -19.41
N ARG A 60 -7.94 -1.49 -19.16
CA ARG A 60 -9.30 -1.80 -18.72
C ARG A 60 -9.32 -2.03 -17.21
N ALA A 61 -10.34 -1.51 -16.54
CA ALA A 61 -10.61 -1.88 -15.16
C ALA A 61 -10.82 -3.40 -15.05
N ALA A 62 -10.02 -4.06 -14.22
CA ALA A 62 -9.96 -5.50 -14.12
C ALA A 62 -10.48 -6.03 -12.79
N ALA A 63 -10.25 -5.28 -11.69
CA ALA A 63 -10.70 -5.60 -10.34
C ALA A 63 -10.66 -4.34 -9.47
N SER A 64 -11.28 -4.39 -8.31
CA SER A 64 -11.17 -3.35 -7.29
C SER A 64 -11.26 -3.97 -5.90
N TYR A 65 -10.76 -3.24 -4.90
CA TYR A 65 -10.92 -3.53 -3.47
C TYR A 65 -11.39 -2.26 -2.79
N SER A 66 -12.59 -2.28 -2.20
CA SER A 66 -13.14 -1.13 -1.46
C SER A 66 -12.58 -1.08 -0.04
N TYR A 67 -12.36 0.11 0.48
CA TYR A 67 -11.99 0.30 1.89
C TYR A 67 -13.18 0.24 2.85
N ASP A 68 -14.42 0.08 2.33
CA ASP A 68 -15.67 -0.04 3.10
C ASP A 68 -15.85 1.04 4.18
N GLY A 69 -15.58 2.29 3.79
CA GLY A 69 -15.64 3.45 4.67
C GLY A 69 -14.41 3.62 5.58
N GLY A 70 -13.40 2.79 5.42
CA GLY A 70 -12.07 3.01 6.00
C GLY A 70 -11.36 4.17 5.31
N VAL A 71 -10.46 4.84 6.05
CA VAL A 71 -9.61 5.91 5.52
C VAL A 71 -8.21 5.37 5.36
N LEU A 72 -7.65 5.50 4.15
CA LEU A 72 -6.28 5.12 3.89
C LEU A 72 -5.31 5.94 4.76
N ARG A 73 -4.47 5.26 5.50
CA ARG A 73 -3.40 5.85 6.30
C ARG A 73 -2.03 5.67 5.66
N ARG A 74 -1.77 4.46 5.15
CA ARG A 74 -0.53 4.10 4.46
C ARG A 74 -0.81 3.05 3.41
N CYS A 75 0.05 2.99 2.40
CA CYS A 75 0.06 1.91 1.41
C CYS A 75 1.50 1.50 1.08
N SER A 76 1.66 0.28 0.59
CA SER A 76 2.89 -0.20 -0.03
C SER A 76 2.53 -1.16 -1.15
N LEU A 77 3.04 -0.91 -2.36
CA LEU A 77 2.78 -1.69 -3.57
C LEU A 77 3.95 -2.60 -3.96
N GLU A 78 4.99 -2.68 -3.14
CA GLU A 78 6.23 -3.41 -3.44
C GLU A 78 6.19 -4.89 -3.01
N GLY A 79 5.03 -5.36 -2.56
CA GLY A 79 4.79 -6.79 -2.29
C GLY A 79 4.80 -7.63 -3.56
N ASP A 80 5.25 -8.89 -3.44
CA ASP A 80 5.24 -9.85 -4.56
C ASP A 80 3.81 -10.32 -4.84
N GLY A 81 3.16 -9.62 -5.79
CA GLY A 81 1.80 -9.87 -6.24
C GLY A 81 0.69 -9.44 -5.28
N TYR A 82 0.98 -8.58 -4.32
CA TYR A 82 -0.01 -7.98 -3.43
C TYR A 82 0.31 -6.52 -3.09
N ALA A 83 -0.73 -5.77 -2.74
CA ALA A 83 -0.65 -4.46 -2.09
C ALA A 83 -0.90 -4.62 -0.59
N ALA A 84 -0.21 -3.85 0.25
CA ALA A 84 -0.51 -3.70 1.66
C ALA A 84 -1.10 -2.32 1.92
N VAL A 85 -2.23 -2.26 2.63
CA VAL A 85 -2.89 -1.00 3.00
C VAL A 85 -3.18 -0.98 4.49
N LEU A 86 -2.94 0.16 5.10
CA LEU A 86 -3.30 0.44 6.48
C LEU A 86 -4.51 1.38 6.48
N LEU A 87 -5.61 0.90 7.00
CA LEU A 87 -6.89 1.60 7.06
C LEU A 87 -7.17 2.04 8.49
N GLY A 88 -7.70 3.23 8.66
CA GLY A 88 -8.19 3.76 9.93
C GLY A 88 -9.63 4.23 9.79
N ARG A 89 -10.24 4.65 10.90
CA ARG A 89 -11.52 5.34 10.91
C ARG A 89 -11.30 6.81 11.27
N TYR A 90 -12.27 7.69 10.97
CA TYR A 90 -12.18 9.11 11.30
C TYR A 90 -12.18 9.39 12.81
N LYS A 91 -12.61 8.45 13.65
CA LYS A 91 -12.67 8.64 15.10
C LYS A 91 -11.26 8.48 15.70
N VAL A 92 -10.87 9.43 16.55
CA VAL A 92 -9.65 9.37 17.36
C VAL A 92 -9.68 8.12 18.23
N GLY A 93 -8.55 7.36 18.26
CA GLY A 93 -8.45 6.09 18.99
C GLY A 93 -9.10 4.90 18.29
N SER A 94 -9.47 5.04 17.00
CA SER A 94 -9.97 3.90 16.23
C SER A 94 -8.85 2.91 15.93
N GLN A 95 -9.14 1.63 16.06
CA GLN A 95 -8.26 0.55 15.62
C GLN A 95 -7.84 0.74 14.17
N LEU A 96 -6.56 0.52 13.92
CA LEU A 96 -6.01 0.44 12.58
C LEU A 96 -6.20 -0.98 12.06
N ARG A 97 -6.56 -1.10 10.79
CA ARG A 97 -6.68 -2.40 10.13
C ARG A 97 -5.65 -2.50 9.01
N LEU A 98 -4.74 -3.44 9.15
CA LEU A 98 -3.81 -3.82 8.10
C LEU A 98 -4.47 -4.84 7.18
N VAL A 99 -4.39 -4.62 5.87
CA VAL A 99 -4.97 -5.52 4.86
C VAL A 99 -3.96 -5.75 3.76
N THR A 100 -3.89 -6.98 3.27
CA THR A 100 -3.16 -7.33 2.06
C THR A 100 -4.11 -7.79 0.97
N VAL A 101 -3.95 -7.28 -0.24
CA VAL A 101 -4.88 -7.49 -1.37
C VAL A 101 -4.09 -7.93 -2.59
N ASN A 102 -4.49 -8.99 -3.25
CA ASN A 102 -3.85 -9.45 -4.49
C ASN A 102 -4.33 -8.65 -5.72
N SER A 103 -3.69 -8.88 -6.87
CA SER A 103 -4.04 -8.20 -8.11
C SER A 103 -5.45 -8.50 -8.63
N ASP A 104 -6.16 -9.49 -8.11
CA ASP A 104 -7.57 -9.79 -8.43
C ASP A 104 -8.55 -9.07 -7.52
N GLY A 105 -8.06 -8.15 -6.66
CA GLY A 105 -8.89 -7.42 -5.70
C GLY A 105 -9.35 -8.27 -4.51
N LYS A 106 -8.74 -9.45 -4.31
CA LYS A 106 -9.08 -10.34 -3.20
C LYS A 106 -8.20 -10.07 -2.00
N GLU A 107 -8.81 -9.96 -0.83
CA GLU A 107 -8.11 -9.91 0.45
C GLU A 107 -7.37 -11.23 0.68
N LEU A 108 -6.07 -11.15 0.97
CA LEU A 108 -5.22 -12.29 1.36
C LEU A 108 -5.17 -12.46 2.86
N GLY A 109 -5.27 -11.36 3.58
CA GLY A 109 -5.32 -11.31 5.03
C GLY A 109 -5.74 -9.94 5.52
N SER A 110 -6.33 -9.91 6.71
CA SER A 110 -6.59 -8.69 7.46
C SER A 110 -6.29 -8.89 8.93
N LEU A 111 -5.83 -7.83 9.58
CA LEU A 111 -5.41 -7.82 10.97
C LEU A 111 -5.70 -6.47 11.60
N ASP A 112 -6.44 -6.47 12.70
CA ASP A 112 -6.60 -5.27 13.52
C ASP A 112 -5.32 -5.05 14.32
N LEU A 113 -4.78 -3.83 14.29
CA LEU A 113 -3.55 -3.48 14.96
C LEU A 113 -3.85 -2.60 16.17
N ASP A 114 -3.21 -2.95 17.29
CA ASP A 114 -3.24 -2.16 18.51
C ASP A 114 -1.96 -1.32 18.63
N GLY A 115 -2.13 -0.02 18.81
CA GLY A 115 -1.04 0.95 18.95
C GLY A 115 -0.82 1.82 17.72
N ASP A 116 0.04 2.81 17.91
CA ASP A 116 0.36 3.80 16.88
C ASP A 116 1.37 3.23 15.89
N VAL A 117 0.98 3.16 14.62
CA VAL A 117 1.86 2.74 13.53
C VAL A 117 2.61 3.98 13.01
N LEU A 118 3.93 3.96 13.15
CA LEU A 118 4.82 5.02 12.67
C LEU A 118 5.12 4.88 11.19
N SER A 119 5.42 3.65 10.74
CA SER A 119 5.75 3.36 9.34
C SER A 119 5.35 1.95 8.95
N MET A 120 5.19 1.73 7.64
CA MET A 120 4.87 0.43 7.06
C MET A 120 5.56 0.31 5.71
N SER A 121 6.16 -0.85 5.45
CA SER A 121 6.78 -1.18 4.17
C SER A 121 6.53 -2.65 3.84
N ALA A 122 6.21 -2.94 2.58
CA ALA A 122 6.11 -4.31 2.07
C ALA A 122 7.19 -4.57 1.03
N SER A 123 7.76 -5.77 1.02
CA SER A 123 8.67 -6.20 -0.04
C SER A 123 8.70 -7.72 -0.12
N GLY A 124 8.73 -8.27 -1.33
CA GLY A 124 8.65 -9.70 -1.50
C GLY A 124 7.37 -10.26 -0.87
N ARG A 125 7.51 -11.23 0.02
CA ARG A 125 6.38 -11.86 0.73
C ARG A 125 6.13 -11.30 2.14
N TYR A 126 6.79 -10.19 2.51
CA TYR A 126 6.79 -9.67 3.87
C TYR A 126 6.22 -8.26 3.94
N VAL A 127 5.61 -7.95 5.08
CA VAL A 127 5.12 -6.62 5.46
C VAL A 127 5.73 -6.27 6.81
N ALA A 128 6.50 -5.22 6.88
CA ALA A 128 7.02 -4.65 8.12
C ALA A 128 6.10 -3.55 8.62
N VAL A 129 5.75 -3.57 9.89
CA VAL A 129 4.97 -2.54 10.59
C VAL A 129 5.79 -2.05 11.77
N LEU A 130 6.16 -0.79 11.73
CA LEU A 130 6.89 -0.13 12.81
C LEU A 130 5.90 0.57 13.74
N PHE A 131 5.91 0.16 14.99
CA PHE A 131 5.22 0.82 16.09
C PHE A 131 6.21 1.70 16.87
N ALA A 132 5.72 2.47 17.82
CA ALA A 132 6.57 3.33 18.65
C ALA A 132 7.58 2.56 19.51
N ASP A 133 7.29 1.32 19.86
CA ASP A 133 8.06 0.48 20.79
C ASP A 133 8.64 -0.79 20.17
N ARG A 134 8.09 -1.22 19.03
CA ARG A 134 8.45 -2.48 18.38
C ARG A 134 8.33 -2.44 16.86
N LEU A 135 9.07 -3.31 16.19
CA LEU A 135 8.88 -3.69 14.81
C LEU A 135 8.25 -5.08 14.76
N VAL A 136 7.22 -5.24 13.94
CA VAL A 136 6.64 -6.56 13.65
C VAL A 136 6.70 -6.80 12.14
N ILE A 137 7.23 -7.96 11.75
CA ILE A 137 7.23 -8.42 10.36
C ILE A 137 6.18 -9.50 10.21
N TYR A 138 5.29 -9.33 9.26
CA TYR A 138 4.26 -10.28 8.88
C TYR A 138 4.56 -10.88 7.51
N ASN A 139 4.06 -12.08 7.24
CA ASN A 139 3.98 -12.57 5.86
C ASN A 139 2.78 -11.95 5.12
N LYS A 140 2.67 -12.21 3.82
CA LYS A 140 1.57 -11.68 2.98
C LYS A 140 0.16 -12.07 3.42
N ASN A 141 0.01 -13.09 4.26
CA ASN A 141 -1.28 -13.51 4.85
C ASN A 141 -1.46 -12.96 6.27
N LEU A 142 -0.63 -11.99 6.66
CA LEU A 142 -0.60 -11.31 7.95
C LEU A 142 -0.42 -12.23 9.16
N LYS A 143 0.29 -13.34 8.98
CA LYS A 143 0.81 -14.13 10.09
C LYS A 143 2.15 -13.55 10.49
N GLU A 144 2.35 -13.34 11.78
CA GLU A 144 3.61 -12.85 12.34
C GLU A 144 4.77 -13.78 11.95
N TYR A 145 5.85 -13.16 11.49
CA TYR A 145 7.09 -13.82 11.10
C TYR A 145 8.22 -13.53 12.09
N ALA A 146 8.35 -12.26 12.49
CA ALA A 146 9.38 -11.83 13.44
C ALA A 146 8.95 -10.57 14.17
N THR A 147 9.48 -10.39 15.38
CA THR A 147 9.30 -9.17 16.18
C THR A 147 10.61 -8.72 16.79
N LEU A 148 10.87 -7.41 16.75
CA LEU A 148 11.98 -6.75 17.44
C LEU A 148 11.44 -5.71 18.40
N GLN A 149 11.80 -5.83 19.68
CA GLN A 149 11.44 -4.88 20.72
C GLN A 149 12.51 -3.78 20.88
N GLY A 150 12.12 -2.65 21.47
CA GLY A 150 13.06 -1.61 21.84
C GLY A 150 13.55 -0.74 20.69
N VAL A 151 12.74 -0.51 19.68
CA VAL A 151 13.07 0.28 18.47
C VAL A 151 12.68 1.76 18.57
N SER A 152 12.56 2.31 19.77
CA SER A 152 12.02 3.66 20.04
C SER A 152 12.77 4.81 19.36
N SER A 153 13.97 4.58 18.82
CA SER A 153 14.73 5.58 18.07
C SER A 153 14.43 5.57 16.56
N ALA A 154 13.70 4.57 16.06
CA ALA A 154 13.35 4.45 14.66
C ALA A 154 12.04 5.21 14.35
N GLY A 155 12.04 6.00 13.29
CA GLY A 155 10.85 6.70 12.79
C GLY A 155 10.32 6.13 11.47
N ASP A 156 11.14 5.32 10.78
CA ASP A 156 10.78 4.73 9.51
C ASP A 156 11.35 3.32 9.35
N VAL A 157 10.70 2.51 8.50
CA VAL A 157 11.10 1.14 8.18
C VAL A 157 11.04 0.88 6.69
N LEU A 158 12.06 0.23 6.15
CA LEU A 158 12.10 -0.29 4.79
C LEU A 158 12.24 -1.81 4.82
N MET A 159 11.22 -2.51 4.33
CA MET A 159 11.24 -3.97 4.20
C MET A 159 12.07 -4.39 2.99
N ARG A 160 12.85 -5.45 3.10
CA ARG A 160 13.61 -6.04 1.99
C ARG A 160 13.02 -7.40 1.60
N GLY A 161 13.21 -7.75 0.32
CA GLY A 161 12.65 -9.01 -0.22
C GLY A 161 13.24 -10.28 0.39
N ASP A 162 14.42 -10.19 1.03
CA ASP A 162 15.08 -11.28 1.74
C ASP A 162 14.55 -11.55 3.15
N GLY A 163 13.59 -10.72 3.62
CA GLY A 163 13.00 -10.82 4.95
C GLY A 163 13.65 -9.92 6.00
N SER A 164 14.76 -9.26 5.67
CA SER A 164 15.38 -8.26 6.55
C SER A 164 14.68 -6.90 6.46
N ALA A 165 14.83 -6.08 7.49
CA ALA A 165 14.28 -4.74 7.53
C ALA A 165 15.35 -3.71 7.89
N VAL A 166 15.33 -2.55 7.22
CA VAL A 166 16.13 -1.39 7.59
C VAL A 166 15.28 -0.48 8.45
N LEU A 167 15.76 -0.14 9.63
CA LEU A 167 15.17 0.83 10.54
C LEU A 167 15.94 2.13 10.42
N ALA A 168 15.24 3.23 10.14
CA ALA A 168 15.83 4.55 10.03
C ALA A 168 15.36 5.43 11.19
N GLY A 169 16.32 5.99 11.92
CA GLY A 169 16.12 6.98 12.95
C GLY A 169 16.75 8.31 12.58
N SER A 170 16.66 9.30 13.47
CA SER A 170 17.21 10.65 13.24
C SER A 170 18.74 10.69 13.20
N ALA A 171 19.42 9.76 13.86
CA ALA A 171 20.88 9.75 14.01
C ALA A 171 21.57 8.54 13.37
N ALA A 172 20.84 7.45 13.12
CA ALA A 172 21.40 6.21 12.62
C ALA A 172 20.35 5.38 11.87
N ALA A 173 20.86 4.49 11.01
CA ALA A 173 20.08 3.40 10.44
C ALA A 173 20.67 2.07 10.90
N SER A 174 19.80 1.08 11.11
CA SER A 174 20.18 -0.28 11.50
C SER A 174 19.45 -1.31 10.66
N VAL A 175 20.02 -2.49 10.57
CA VAL A 175 19.39 -3.61 9.84
C VAL A 175 18.98 -4.67 10.84
N PHE A 176 17.73 -5.06 10.78
CA PHE A 176 17.19 -6.20 11.50
C PHE A 176 17.20 -7.43 10.59
N LEU A 177 17.83 -8.49 11.06
CA LEU A 177 17.88 -9.82 10.42
C LEU A 177 17.10 -10.77 11.33
N PRO A 178 15.88 -11.18 10.96
CA PRO A 178 15.05 -12.08 11.74
C PRO A 178 15.54 -13.51 11.75
#